data_f711ba32d7ad09beb525b0961507f236
#
_entry.id   f711ba32d7ad09beb525b0961507f236
#
_cell.length_a   1.000
_cell.length_b   1.000
_cell.length_c   1.000
_cell.angle_alpha   90.00
_cell.angle_beta   90.00
_cell.angle_gamma   90.00
#
_symmetry.space_group_name_H-M   'P 1'
#
loop_
_entity.id
_entity.type
_entity.pdbx_description
1 polymer ?
#
loop_
_entity_poly.entity_id
_entity_poly.type
_entity_poly.pdbx_seq_one_letter_code
_entity_poly.pdbx_strand_id
1 'polypeptide(L)'
;MAKKPVKSYQNPVINYSLPDPSIIKGEDGYYYLYATEDIRNLPIHRSKDLVEWEYVGTAFTKSTRPDFEPKGGLWAPDINKIGDKYVLYYSMSVWGGEWTCGIGCATADKPEGPFKDHGKMFRSNEINVQNSIDPFYIEEGGQKYLFWGSFRGIYAIELSDDGLSLKEGATPQKVAGTAYEGTYIHKKD
;
A
#
# COMPACT_ATOMS: atom_id res chain seq x y z
N MET A 1 -15.60 -38.83 -2.21
CA MET A 1 -15.66 -37.48 -2.79
C MET A 1 -14.54 -37.38 -3.82
N ALA A 2 -14.86 -37.16 -5.11
CA ALA A 2 -13.83 -36.97 -6.14
C ALA A 2 -13.11 -35.65 -5.89
N LYS A 3 -11.77 -35.67 -5.81
CA LYS A 3 -10.94 -34.46 -5.74
C LYS A 3 -11.18 -33.66 -7.03
N LYS A 4 -11.60 -32.38 -6.91
CA LYS A 4 -11.62 -31.47 -8.06
C LYS A 4 -10.23 -31.45 -8.68
N PRO A 5 -10.11 -31.52 -10.03
CA PRO A 5 -8.81 -31.44 -10.68
C PRO A 5 -8.16 -30.12 -10.29
N VAL A 6 -6.89 -30.18 -9.88
CA VAL A 6 -6.06 -28.99 -9.62
C VAL A 6 -5.86 -28.32 -10.97
N LYS A 7 -6.38 -27.10 -11.14
CA LYS A 7 -6.14 -26.29 -12.34
C LYS A 7 -4.65 -25.93 -12.36
N SER A 8 -3.91 -26.44 -13.32
CA SER A 8 -2.51 -26.04 -13.50
C SER A 8 -2.45 -24.63 -14.08
N TYR A 9 -1.49 -23.83 -13.65
CA TYR A 9 -1.20 -22.50 -14.20
C TYR A 9 0.31 -22.37 -14.43
N GLN A 10 0.72 -21.37 -15.22
CA GLN A 10 2.12 -21.04 -15.47
C GLN A 10 2.42 -19.63 -14.94
N ASN A 11 3.62 -19.48 -14.37
CA ASN A 11 4.14 -18.16 -13.98
C ASN A 11 4.91 -17.53 -15.16
N PRO A 12 4.89 -16.18 -15.26
CA PRO A 12 4.09 -15.25 -14.45
C PRO A 12 2.60 -15.29 -14.82
N VAL A 13 1.71 -15.16 -13.84
CA VAL A 13 0.25 -15.06 -14.07
C VAL A 13 -0.16 -13.70 -14.66
N ILE A 14 0.70 -12.68 -14.53
CA ILE A 14 0.63 -11.39 -15.20
C ILE A 14 2.00 -11.18 -15.86
N ASN A 15 2.03 -10.93 -17.17
CA ASN A 15 3.26 -10.90 -17.97
C ASN A 15 3.76 -9.48 -18.30
N TYR A 16 3.36 -8.49 -17.55
CA TYR A 16 3.83 -7.10 -17.62
C TYR A 16 4.13 -6.54 -16.23
N SER A 17 4.76 -5.37 -16.19
CA SER A 17 5.27 -4.79 -14.94
C SER A 17 4.14 -4.34 -14.02
N LEU A 18 4.10 -4.91 -12.82
CA LEU A 18 3.28 -4.51 -11.68
C LEU A 18 4.14 -4.66 -10.41
N PRO A 19 5.09 -3.75 -10.17
CA PRO A 19 5.99 -3.84 -9.03
C PRO A 19 5.24 -3.63 -7.71
N ASP A 20 5.82 -4.12 -6.63
CA ASP A 20 5.38 -3.89 -5.24
C ASP A 20 3.87 -4.19 -5.04
N PRO A 21 3.39 -5.38 -5.42
CA PRO A 21 1.96 -5.66 -5.39
C PRO A 21 1.43 -5.82 -3.97
N SER A 22 0.29 -5.18 -3.70
CA SER A 22 -0.54 -5.44 -2.51
C SER A 22 -1.89 -6.00 -2.94
N ILE A 23 -2.39 -7.00 -2.22
CA ILE A 23 -3.61 -7.73 -2.58
C ILE A 23 -4.58 -7.77 -1.40
N ILE A 24 -5.86 -7.47 -1.67
CA ILE A 24 -6.94 -7.65 -0.73
C ILE A 24 -8.07 -8.48 -1.35
N LYS A 25 -8.76 -9.26 -0.53
CA LYS A 25 -10.00 -9.93 -0.95
C LYS A 25 -11.18 -9.01 -0.66
N GLY A 26 -11.91 -8.65 -1.71
CA GLY A 26 -13.14 -7.87 -1.62
C GLY A 26 -14.32 -8.68 -1.06
N GLU A 27 -15.35 -7.98 -0.58
CA GLU A 27 -16.61 -8.59 -0.10
C GLU A 27 -17.43 -9.24 -1.23
N ASP A 28 -17.19 -8.83 -2.46
CA ASP A 28 -17.75 -9.41 -3.69
C ASP A 28 -17.09 -10.75 -4.09
N GLY A 29 -16.07 -11.17 -3.32
CA GLY A 29 -15.34 -12.43 -3.51
C GLY A 29 -14.20 -12.37 -4.53
N TYR A 30 -13.95 -11.20 -5.15
CA TYR A 30 -12.76 -11.00 -5.97
C TYR A 30 -11.54 -10.65 -5.11
N TYR A 31 -10.37 -10.96 -5.61
CA TYR A 31 -9.09 -10.43 -5.13
C TYR A 31 -8.75 -9.19 -5.97
N TYR A 32 -8.28 -8.14 -5.31
CA TYR A 32 -7.89 -6.89 -5.93
C TYR A 32 -6.40 -6.66 -5.68
N LEU A 33 -5.66 -6.44 -6.75
CA LEU A 33 -4.23 -6.19 -6.74
C LEU A 33 -3.97 -4.73 -7.11
N TYR A 34 -3.15 -4.08 -6.33
CA TYR A 34 -2.64 -2.72 -6.54
C TYR A 34 -1.13 -2.81 -6.71
N ALA A 35 -0.53 -1.93 -7.50
CA ALA A 35 0.91 -1.96 -7.75
C ALA A 35 1.49 -0.56 -7.94
N THR A 36 2.80 -0.44 -7.78
CA THR A 36 3.55 0.74 -8.18
C THR A 36 3.23 1.15 -9.61
N GLU A 37 3.19 2.45 -9.86
CA GLU A 37 2.70 3.01 -11.11
C GLU A 37 3.66 2.93 -12.30
N ASP A 38 3.83 1.78 -12.87
CA ASP A 38 4.25 1.69 -14.28
C ASP A 38 3.05 2.00 -15.21
N ILE A 39 1.83 1.73 -14.74
CA ILE A 39 0.60 2.32 -15.25
C ILE A 39 0.23 3.50 -14.34
N ARG A 40 0.24 4.71 -14.88
CA ARG A 40 0.08 5.94 -14.11
C ARG A 40 -1.21 5.95 -13.27
N ASN A 41 -1.13 6.52 -12.06
CA ASN A 41 -2.19 6.69 -11.05
C ASN A 41 -2.55 5.43 -10.27
N LEU A 42 -1.61 4.49 -10.10
CA LEU A 42 -1.78 3.27 -9.31
C LEU A 42 -2.78 2.28 -9.92
N PRO A 43 -2.32 1.33 -10.73
CA PRO A 43 -3.19 0.37 -11.41
C PRO A 43 -3.88 -0.58 -10.43
N ILE A 44 -5.11 -0.95 -10.78
CA ILE A 44 -5.91 -1.94 -10.05
C ILE A 44 -6.28 -3.06 -11.00
N HIS A 45 -6.03 -4.28 -10.56
CA HIS A 45 -6.46 -5.50 -11.24
C HIS A 45 -7.33 -6.33 -10.29
N ARG A 46 -8.18 -7.19 -10.84
CA ARG A 46 -8.94 -8.13 -10.01
C ARG A 46 -8.91 -9.54 -10.57
N SER A 47 -9.10 -10.52 -9.70
CA SER A 47 -9.15 -11.94 -10.03
C SER A 47 -10.11 -12.69 -9.13
N LYS A 48 -10.69 -13.78 -9.62
CA LYS A 48 -11.46 -14.73 -8.79
C LYS A 48 -10.61 -15.85 -8.22
N ASP A 49 -9.48 -16.13 -8.82
CA ASP A 49 -8.70 -17.36 -8.55
C ASP A 49 -7.18 -17.10 -8.36
N LEU A 50 -6.74 -15.82 -8.37
CA LEU A 50 -5.35 -15.37 -8.29
C LEU A 50 -4.50 -15.80 -9.49
N VAL A 51 -5.11 -16.31 -10.55
CA VAL A 51 -4.46 -16.78 -11.77
C VAL A 51 -4.86 -15.93 -12.97
N GLU A 52 -6.16 -15.76 -13.19
CA GLU A 52 -6.69 -14.93 -14.26
C GLU A 52 -7.00 -13.53 -13.73
N TRP A 53 -6.26 -12.53 -14.22
CA TRP A 53 -6.35 -11.15 -13.76
C TRP A 53 -6.89 -10.25 -14.87
N GLU A 54 -7.82 -9.36 -14.53
CA GLU A 54 -8.33 -8.33 -15.41
C GLU A 54 -8.00 -6.93 -14.85
N TYR A 55 -7.57 -6.03 -15.71
CA TYR A 55 -7.40 -4.62 -15.37
C TYR A 55 -8.77 -3.97 -15.20
N VAL A 56 -8.99 -3.27 -14.08
CA VAL A 56 -10.26 -2.61 -13.77
C VAL A 56 -10.17 -1.09 -13.71
N GLY A 57 -8.96 -0.53 -13.62
CA GLY A 57 -8.76 0.91 -13.57
C GLY A 57 -7.57 1.32 -12.74
N THR A 58 -7.62 2.54 -12.22
CA THR A 58 -6.59 3.11 -11.35
C THR A 58 -7.20 3.70 -10.10
N ALA A 59 -6.45 3.70 -8.98
CA ALA A 59 -6.90 4.27 -7.71
C ALA A 59 -7.23 5.76 -7.83
N PHE A 60 -6.43 6.48 -8.62
CA PHE A 60 -6.60 7.91 -8.85
C PHE A 60 -6.83 8.23 -10.32
N THR A 61 -7.28 9.45 -10.59
CA THR A 61 -7.35 10.05 -11.92
C THR A 61 -6.34 11.19 -12.01
N LYS A 62 -6.20 11.81 -13.19
CA LYS A 62 -5.37 13.02 -13.33
C LYS A 62 -5.80 14.15 -12.38
N SER A 63 -7.09 14.26 -12.09
CA SER A 63 -7.64 15.32 -11.25
C SER A 63 -7.68 15.01 -9.76
N THR A 64 -7.58 13.73 -9.38
CA THR A 64 -7.62 13.27 -7.98
C THR A 64 -6.29 12.73 -7.49
N ARG A 65 -5.25 12.76 -8.36
CA ARG A 65 -3.92 12.31 -8.02
C ARG A 65 -3.31 13.13 -6.90
N PRO A 66 -2.73 12.49 -5.87
CA PRO A 66 -1.90 13.17 -4.87
C PRO A 66 -0.78 14.00 -5.52
N ASP A 67 -0.39 15.11 -4.88
CA ASP A 67 0.61 16.06 -5.42
C ASP A 67 1.61 16.59 -4.38
N PHE A 68 1.67 16.01 -3.18
CA PHE A 68 2.55 16.50 -2.12
C PHE A 68 4.06 16.35 -2.43
N GLU A 69 4.44 15.52 -3.40
CA GLU A 69 5.78 15.50 -4.00
C GLU A 69 5.66 15.86 -5.49
N PRO A 70 6.03 17.06 -5.90
CA PRO A 70 5.93 17.49 -7.30
C PRO A 70 6.70 16.54 -8.23
N LYS A 71 6.03 16.05 -9.28
CA LYS A 71 6.54 15.04 -10.22
C LYS A 71 6.75 13.64 -9.60
N GLY A 72 6.34 13.43 -8.35
CA GLY A 72 6.45 12.14 -7.68
C GLY A 72 5.64 11.04 -8.36
N GLY A 73 6.22 9.85 -8.38
CA GLY A 73 5.54 8.60 -8.65
C GLY A 73 4.76 8.12 -7.43
N LEU A 74 3.72 7.33 -7.66
CA LEU A 74 2.99 6.61 -6.62
C LEU A 74 3.54 5.19 -6.57
N TRP A 75 4.15 4.83 -5.44
CA TRP A 75 4.89 3.58 -5.27
C TRP A 75 4.38 2.77 -4.09
N ALA A 76 4.67 1.47 -4.14
CA ALA A 76 4.47 0.49 -3.08
C ALA A 76 3.15 0.71 -2.31
N PRO A 77 2.00 0.52 -2.96
CA PRO A 77 0.70 0.64 -2.28
C PRO A 77 0.53 -0.47 -1.24
N ASP A 78 -0.19 -0.17 -0.17
CA ASP A 78 -0.68 -1.16 0.79
C ASP A 78 -2.17 -0.97 1.01
N ILE A 79 -2.97 -1.95 0.60
CA ILE A 79 -4.44 -1.91 0.66
C ILE A 79 -4.97 -2.72 1.83
N ASN A 80 -5.83 -2.11 2.63
CA ASN A 80 -6.42 -2.71 3.82
C ASN A 80 -7.91 -2.41 3.92
N LYS A 81 -8.63 -3.20 4.74
CA LYS A 81 -9.99 -2.85 5.17
C LYS A 81 -9.95 -2.44 6.64
N ILE A 82 -10.32 -1.19 6.91
CA ILE A 82 -10.38 -0.63 8.26
C ILE A 82 -11.82 -0.15 8.48
N GLY A 83 -12.52 -0.80 9.40
CA GLY A 83 -13.95 -0.58 9.57
C GLY A 83 -14.73 -0.94 8.29
N ASP A 84 -15.50 0.01 7.77
CA ASP A 84 -16.31 -0.13 6.56
C ASP A 84 -15.60 0.37 5.28
N LYS A 85 -14.36 0.92 5.39
CA LYS A 85 -13.63 1.52 4.28
C LYS A 85 -12.45 0.65 3.81
N TYR A 86 -12.18 0.71 2.53
CA TYR A 86 -10.89 0.31 1.96
C TYR A 86 -9.93 1.48 2.10
N VAL A 87 -8.84 1.25 2.81
CA VAL A 87 -7.78 2.25 3.07
C VAL A 87 -6.55 1.85 2.28
N LEU A 88 -6.12 2.73 1.41
CA LEU A 88 -4.94 2.59 0.57
C LEU A 88 -3.85 3.52 1.09
N TYR A 89 -2.79 2.95 1.65
CA TYR A 89 -1.55 3.70 1.90
C TYR A 89 -0.69 3.65 0.65
N TYR A 90 0.05 4.71 0.39
CA TYR A 90 0.92 4.81 -0.78
C TYR A 90 2.14 5.66 -0.47
N SER A 91 3.26 5.35 -1.11
CA SER A 91 4.43 6.23 -1.12
C SER A 91 4.31 7.23 -2.27
N MET A 92 4.81 8.45 -2.07
CA MET A 92 5.01 9.40 -3.16
C MET A 92 6.45 9.91 -3.15
N SER A 93 7.17 9.66 -4.25
CA SER A 93 8.61 9.92 -4.32
C SER A 93 9.07 10.22 -5.74
N VAL A 94 10.28 10.74 -5.84
CA VAL A 94 11.10 10.78 -7.04
C VAL A 94 12.40 10.01 -6.79
N TRP A 95 13.02 9.47 -7.82
CA TRP A 95 14.33 8.82 -7.66
C TRP A 95 15.35 9.78 -7.05
N GLY A 96 16.01 9.32 -5.96
CA GLY A 96 16.93 10.13 -5.18
C GLY A 96 16.27 11.11 -4.19
N GLY A 97 14.94 11.15 -4.12
CA GLY A 97 14.17 12.02 -3.22
C GLY A 97 14.06 11.52 -1.79
N GLU A 98 15.09 10.89 -1.22
CA GLU A 98 15.05 10.21 0.08
C GLU A 98 14.62 11.10 1.26
N TRP A 99 14.77 12.42 1.14
CA TRP A 99 14.34 13.39 2.15
C TRP A 99 13.04 14.11 1.83
N THR A 100 12.56 14.00 0.59
CA THR A 100 11.33 14.66 0.14
C THR A 100 10.17 13.70 -0.08
N CYS A 101 10.45 12.40 -0.17
CA CYS A 101 9.42 11.37 -0.23
C CYS A 101 8.56 11.33 1.04
N GLY A 102 7.46 10.66 0.96
CA GLY A 102 6.56 10.49 2.08
C GLY A 102 5.45 9.49 1.80
N ILE A 103 4.61 9.29 2.79
CA ILE A 103 3.47 8.39 2.75
C ILE A 103 2.19 9.20 2.86
N GLY A 104 1.23 8.85 2.02
CA GLY A 104 -0.14 9.34 2.05
C GLY A 104 -1.15 8.21 2.21
N CYS A 105 -2.41 8.57 2.39
CA CYS A 105 -3.50 7.61 2.44
C CYS A 105 -4.74 8.09 1.69
N ALA A 106 -5.52 7.14 1.22
CA ALA A 106 -6.79 7.38 0.54
C ALA A 106 -7.83 6.34 0.97
N THR A 107 -9.10 6.66 0.83
CA THR A 107 -10.20 5.76 1.19
C THR A 107 -11.20 5.57 0.07
N ALA A 108 -11.83 4.38 0.04
CA ALA A 108 -12.94 4.09 -0.85
C ALA A 108 -13.98 3.19 -0.17
N ASP A 109 -15.22 3.22 -0.68
CA ASP A 109 -16.29 2.32 -0.25
C ASP A 109 -16.17 0.94 -0.89
N LYS A 110 -15.47 0.86 -2.03
CA LYS A 110 -15.25 -0.35 -2.81
C LYS A 110 -13.78 -0.52 -3.16
N PRO A 111 -13.30 -1.75 -3.32
CA PRO A 111 -11.89 -1.99 -3.61
C PRO A 111 -11.43 -1.44 -4.97
N GLU A 112 -12.32 -1.31 -5.95
CA GLU A 112 -12.00 -0.65 -7.23
C GLU A 112 -12.06 0.89 -7.16
N GLY A 113 -12.44 1.46 -6.03
CA GLY A 113 -12.59 2.90 -5.85
C GLY A 113 -13.99 3.43 -6.21
N PRO A 114 -14.16 4.73 -6.52
CA PRO A 114 -13.08 5.73 -6.59
C PRO A 114 -12.47 6.04 -5.20
N PHE A 115 -11.16 6.21 -5.17
CA PHE A 115 -10.46 6.58 -3.94
C PHE A 115 -10.49 8.10 -3.73
N LYS A 116 -10.82 8.48 -2.49
CA LYS A 116 -10.69 9.85 -2.00
C LYS A 116 -9.34 9.99 -1.30
N ASP A 117 -8.47 10.82 -1.86
CA ASP A 117 -7.20 11.16 -1.25
C ASP A 117 -7.38 11.99 0.03
N HIS A 118 -6.70 11.63 1.11
CA HIS A 118 -6.60 12.39 2.35
C HIS A 118 -5.29 13.19 2.43
N GLY A 119 -4.44 13.06 1.38
CA GLY A 119 -3.16 13.72 1.31
C GLY A 119 -2.06 12.98 2.06
N LYS A 120 -0.97 13.71 2.32
CA LYS A 120 0.17 13.14 3.03
C LYS A 120 -0.14 12.89 4.51
N MET A 121 0.35 11.78 5.02
CA MET A 121 0.44 11.52 6.46
C MET A 121 1.70 12.16 7.04
N PHE A 122 2.83 11.99 6.34
CA PHE A 122 4.13 12.60 6.68
C PHE A 122 5.11 12.52 5.50
N ARG A 123 6.18 13.32 5.60
CA ARG A 123 7.35 13.25 4.71
C ARG A 123 8.61 12.92 5.51
N SER A 124 9.63 12.39 4.85
CA SER A 124 10.92 12.04 5.45
C SER A 124 11.53 13.18 6.26
N ASN A 125 11.55 14.41 5.72
CA ASN A 125 12.10 15.59 6.38
C ASN A 125 11.24 16.11 7.54
N GLU A 126 9.96 15.80 7.58
CA GLU A 126 9.04 16.24 8.65
C GLU A 126 9.19 15.39 9.92
N ILE A 127 9.48 14.10 9.75
CA ILE A 127 9.62 13.15 10.85
C ILE A 127 11.07 12.75 11.12
N ASN A 128 12.02 13.34 10.38
CA ASN A 128 13.45 13.05 10.45
C ASN A 128 13.79 11.55 10.25
N VAL A 129 13.10 10.91 9.32
CA VAL A 129 13.36 9.52 8.91
C VAL A 129 13.59 9.50 7.41
N GLN A 130 14.83 9.22 7.01
CA GLN A 130 15.26 9.19 5.61
C GLN A 130 14.60 8.03 4.87
N ASN A 131 14.21 8.26 3.61
CA ASN A 131 13.63 7.28 2.70
C ASN A 131 12.33 6.64 3.23
N SER A 132 11.38 7.49 3.64
CA SER A 132 10.07 7.08 4.17
C SER A 132 9.14 6.70 3.02
N ILE A 133 9.28 5.46 2.56
CA ILE A 133 8.46 4.79 1.52
C ILE A 133 8.11 3.36 1.97
N ASP A 134 7.38 2.62 1.16
CA ASP A 134 6.99 1.22 1.36
C ASP A 134 6.13 1.02 2.63
N PRO A 135 4.95 1.65 2.70
CA PRO A 135 4.06 1.50 3.84
C PRO A 135 3.51 0.08 3.94
N PHE A 136 3.38 -0.41 5.16
CA PHE A 136 2.69 -1.64 5.49
C PHE A 136 1.87 -1.46 6.77
N TYR A 137 0.58 -1.73 6.70
CA TYR A 137 -0.34 -1.62 7.83
C TYR A 137 -0.54 -2.95 8.54
N ILE A 138 -0.68 -2.90 9.86
CA ILE A 138 -1.16 -4.03 10.67
C ILE A 138 -1.98 -3.54 11.85
N GLU A 139 -2.98 -4.33 12.23
CA GLU A 139 -3.72 -4.15 13.48
C GLU A 139 -3.44 -5.30 14.44
N GLU A 140 -3.12 -4.97 15.68
CA GLU A 140 -2.88 -5.94 16.75
C GLU A 140 -3.46 -5.44 18.06
N GLY A 141 -4.32 -6.26 18.66
CA GLY A 141 -4.97 -5.92 19.94
C GLY A 141 -5.85 -4.66 19.91
N GLY A 142 -6.38 -4.29 18.74
CA GLY A 142 -7.16 -3.08 18.52
C GLY A 142 -6.32 -1.83 18.28
N GLN A 143 -4.99 -1.95 18.33
CA GLN A 143 -4.07 -0.86 17.99
C GLN A 143 -3.62 -1.01 16.54
N LYS A 144 -3.50 0.12 15.85
CA LYS A 144 -3.13 0.20 14.44
C LYS A 144 -1.73 0.74 14.28
N TYR A 145 -0.94 0.11 13.43
CA TYR A 145 0.45 0.47 13.19
C TYR A 145 0.72 0.58 11.71
N LEU A 146 1.56 1.54 11.35
CA LEU A 146 2.16 1.66 10.04
C LEU A 146 3.66 1.37 10.15
N PHE A 147 4.14 0.42 9.36
CA PHE A 147 5.55 0.14 9.14
C PHE A 147 5.98 0.73 7.82
N TRP A 148 7.21 1.18 7.72
CA TRP A 148 7.77 1.70 6.47
C TRP A 148 9.29 1.75 6.49
N GLY A 149 9.90 2.01 5.33
CA GLY A 149 11.32 2.28 5.21
C GLY A 149 12.01 1.44 4.14
N SER A 150 13.06 2.01 3.58
CA SER A 150 13.86 1.40 2.51
C SER A 150 15.33 1.78 2.68
N PHE A 151 16.19 0.79 2.91
CA PHE A 151 17.66 0.87 3.04
C PHE A 151 18.22 1.95 3.99
N ARG A 152 17.39 2.60 4.81
CA ARG A 152 17.80 3.55 5.88
C ARG A 152 17.30 3.11 7.25
N GLY A 153 16.66 1.96 7.30
CA GLY A 153 16.03 1.33 8.46
C GLY A 153 14.53 1.14 8.22
N ILE A 154 13.98 0.16 8.91
CA ILE A 154 12.53 -0.04 8.97
C ILE A 154 12.04 0.59 10.27
N TYR A 155 10.96 1.33 10.18
CA TYR A 155 10.33 2.05 11.27
C TYR A 155 8.89 1.62 11.44
N ALA A 156 8.34 1.86 12.61
CA ALA A 156 6.93 1.69 12.93
C ALA A 156 6.41 2.89 13.71
N ILE A 157 5.13 3.21 13.53
CA ILE A 157 4.43 4.24 14.28
C ILE A 157 2.99 3.82 14.53
N GLU A 158 2.42 4.24 15.65
CA GLU A 158 1.01 4.02 15.95
C GLU A 158 0.14 5.02 15.18
N LEU A 159 -0.96 4.51 14.63
CA LEU A 159 -1.96 5.29 13.91
C LEU A 159 -3.14 5.65 14.82
N SER A 160 -3.92 6.66 14.39
CA SER A 160 -5.25 6.95 14.91
C SER A 160 -6.22 5.78 14.76
N ASP A 161 -7.32 5.79 15.49
CA ASP A 161 -8.32 4.71 15.49
C ASP A 161 -8.94 4.46 14.11
N ASP A 162 -9.04 5.48 13.27
CA ASP A 162 -9.51 5.36 11.90
C ASP A 162 -8.41 4.95 10.88
N GLY A 163 -7.13 4.93 11.31
CA GLY A 163 -5.98 4.60 10.48
C GLY A 163 -5.59 5.69 9.48
N LEU A 164 -6.21 6.87 9.51
CA LEU A 164 -6.01 7.90 8.49
C LEU A 164 -4.97 8.96 8.88
N SER A 165 -4.47 8.92 10.10
CA SER A 165 -3.44 9.83 10.61
C SER A 165 -2.53 9.15 11.62
N LEU A 166 -1.44 9.82 11.97
CA LEU A 166 -0.62 9.38 13.09
C LEU A 166 -1.36 9.61 14.40
N LYS A 167 -1.20 8.71 15.36
CA LYS A 167 -1.74 8.89 16.71
C LYS A 167 -1.06 10.08 17.37
N GLU A 168 -1.82 10.89 18.09
CA GLU A 168 -1.29 12.05 18.80
C GLU A 168 -0.16 11.63 19.78
N GLY A 169 0.96 12.32 19.68
CA GLY A 169 2.16 12.03 20.50
C GLY A 169 2.96 10.79 20.08
N ALA A 170 2.52 10.04 19.08
CA ALA A 170 3.30 8.91 18.55
C ALA A 170 4.59 9.39 17.88
N THR A 171 5.66 8.64 18.06
CA THR A 171 6.97 8.91 17.44
C THR A 171 7.46 7.68 16.68
N PRO A 172 8.19 7.87 15.55
CA PRO A 172 8.78 6.77 14.81
C PRO A 172 9.71 5.92 15.66
N GLN A 173 9.51 4.61 15.66
CA GLN A 173 10.37 3.65 16.32
C GLN A 173 11.13 2.83 15.29
N LYS A 174 12.46 2.82 15.34
CA LYS A 174 13.26 1.97 14.45
C LYS A 174 13.16 0.52 14.90
N VAL A 175 12.67 -0.36 14.03
CA VAL A 175 12.41 -1.77 14.34
C VAL A 175 13.34 -2.74 13.62
N ALA A 176 13.96 -2.32 12.51
CA ALA A 176 14.92 -3.14 11.80
C ALA A 176 16.07 -2.31 11.19
N GLY A 177 17.11 -3.01 10.73
CA GLY A 177 18.32 -2.43 10.19
C GLY A 177 18.17 -1.85 8.78
N THR A 178 19.32 -1.45 8.20
CA THR A 178 19.39 -0.66 6.96
C THR A 178 19.56 -1.51 5.69
N ALA A 179 19.46 -2.83 5.81
CA ALA A 179 19.65 -3.76 4.69
C ALA A 179 18.33 -4.23 4.05
N TYR A 180 17.19 -3.61 4.44
CA TYR A 180 15.85 -4.08 4.12
C TYR A 180 14.99 -2.96 3.54
N GLU A 181 13.98 -3.36 2.76
CA GLU A 181 12.87 -2.56 2.29
C GLU A 181 11.61 -3.42 2.17
N GLY A 182 10.44 -2.82 1.90
CA GLY A 182 9.21 -3.54 1.58
C GLY A 182 8.75 -4.46 2.72
N THR A 183 8.44 -3.90 3.87
CA THR A 183 8.00 -4.66 5.06
C THR A 183 6.73 -5.46 4.75
N TYR A 184 6.73 -6.74 5.13
CA TYR A 184 5.55 -7.58 5.17
C TYR A 184 5.54 -8.38 6.46
N ILE A 185 4.45 -8.31 7.22
CA ILE A 185 4.28 -9.00 8.50
C ILE A 185 3.12 -9.97 8.38
N HIS A 186 3.37 -11.22 8.70
CA HIS A 186 2.34 -12.24 8.75
C HIS A 186 2.22 -12.79 10.17
N LYS A 187 1.02 -12.71 10.74
CA LYS A 187 0.71 -13.33 12.02
C LYS A 187 0.43 -14.82 11.79
N LYS A 188 1.16 -15.67 12.48
CA LYS A 188 0.92 -17.12 12.51
C LYS A 188 0.37 -17.48 13.88
N ASP A 189 -0.76 -18.18 13.91
CA ASP A 189 -1.35 -18.79 15.10
C ASP A 189 -0.56 -20.00 15.59
#